data_0634d67595a255c209f22d49892dbf9f
#
_entry.id   0634d67595a255c209f22d49892dbf9f
#
_cell.length_a   1.000
_cell.length_b   1.000
_cell.length_c   1.000
_cell.angle_alpha   90.00
_cell.angle_beta   90.00
_cell.angle_gamma   90.00
#
_symmetry.space_group_name_H-M   'P 1'
#
loop_
_entity.id
_entity.type
_entity.pdbx_description
1 polymer ?
#
loop_
_entity_poly.entity_id
_entity_poly.type
_entity_poly.pdbx_seq_one_letter_code
_entity_poly.pdbx_strand_id
1 'polypeptide(L)'
;EDDITYTFLQSLITYPFIKHIVAPLETKVGIFNYKTIAYNGTQKLACLHPNVFVPDASRIPGVDVNHPFSIIRIVNLNAYHDVARKGLNSDILRRIIQKAETIGPVYISSEKDLPEEFKNYRLPVAVSDIHHALAFATLFIGDSQSMTVESAVLGTPALKFNDFAGKISILNMLENNYG
;
A
#
# COMPACT_ATOMS: atom_id res chain seq x y z
N GLU A 1 -6.92 8.34 7.09
CA GLU A 1 -5.58 8.84 6.70
C GLU A 1 -5.60 9.60 5.37
N ASP A 2 -6.76 9.76 4.75
CA ASP A 2 -6.88 10.53 3.52
C ASP A 2 -6.97 12.03 3.84
N ASP A 3 -6.18 12.83 3.15
CA ASP A 3 -6.27 14.28 3.26
C ASP A 3 -7.64 14.76 2.71
N ILE A 4 -8.24 15.77 3.36
CA ILE A 4 -9.54 16.32 2.95
C ILE A 4 -9.60 16.73 1.48
N THR A 5 -8.45 17.09 0.90
CA THR A 5 -8.34 17.49 -0.51
C THR A 5 -8.85 16.40 -1.46
N TYR A 6 -8.68 15.12 -1.09
CA TYR A 6 -9.09 13.97 -1.91
C TYR A 6 -10.49 13.44 -1.55
N THR A 7 -10.99 13.80 -0.37
CA THR A 7 -12.30 13.36 0.13
C THR A 7 -13.24 14.56 0.37
N PHE A 8 -13.00 15.68 -0.32
CA PHE A 8 -13.60 16.97 -0.01
C PHE A 8 -15.14 16.93 0.06
N LEU A 9 -15.80 16.40 -0.96
CA LEU A 9 -17.27 16.32 -0.98
C LEU A 9 -17.81 15.45 0.15
N GLN A 10 -17.21 14.30 0.39
CA GLN A 10 -17.58 13.40 1.48
C GLN A 10 -17.37 14.08 2.83
N SER A 11 -16.23 14.73 3.01
CA SER A 11 -15.88 15.42 4.25
C SER A 11 -16.81 16.62 4.50
N LEU A 12 -17.16 17.37 3.47
CA LEU A 12 -18.08 18.51 3.58
C LEU A 12 -19.48 18.09 4.05
N ILE A 13 -19.94 16.90 3.64
CA ILE A 13 -21.24 16.36 4.01
C ILE A 13 -21.19 15.72 5.39
N THR A 14 -20.10 15.01 5.75
CA THR A 14 -20.04 14.20 6.97
C THR A 14 -19.48 14.96 8.17
N TYR A 15 -18.41 15.75 8.00
CA TYR A 15 -17.69 16.38 9.11
C TYR A 15 -18.50 17.42 9.92
N PRO A 16 -19.47 18.16 9.34
CA PRO A 16 -20.33 19.01 10.15
C PRO A 16 -21.11 18.28 11.24
N PHE A 17 -21.51 17.02 10.99
CA PHE A 17 -22.38 16.23 11.86
C PHE A 17 -21.62 15.38 12.88
N ILE A 18 -20.29 15.20 12.73
CA ILE A 18 -19.48 14.46 13.70
C ILE A 18 -18.93 15.37 14.79
N LYS A 19 -18.75 14.82 15.98
CA LYS A 19 -18.25 15.55 17.13
C LYS A 19 -16.73 15.68 17.10
N HIS A 20 -16.03 14.62 16.78
CA HIS A 20 -14.57 14.56 16.73
C HIS A 20 -14.09 13.83 15.49
N ILE A 21 -12.93 14.27 14.98
CA ILE A 21 -12.17 13.59 13.93
C ILE A 21 -10.90 13.07 14.58
N VAL A 22 -10.69 11.77 14.59
CA VAL A 22 -9.45 11.17 15.09
C VAL A 22 -8.56 10.86 13.88
N ALA A 23 -7.40 11.50 13.81
CA ALA A 23 -6.52 11.39 12.65
C ALA A 23 -5.04 11.47 13.02
N PRO A 24 -4.13 10.89 12.22
CA PRO A 24 -2.71 11.17 12.34
C PRO A 24 -2.40 12.67 12.27
N LEU A 25 -1.35 13.09 12.95
CA LEU A 25 -0.90 14.50 12.96
C LEU A 25 -0.71 15.07 11.55
N GLU A 26 -0.26 14.24 10.63
CA GLU A 26 0.06 14.61 9.25
C GLU A 26 -1.17 14.75 8.35
N THR A 27 -2.32 14.22 8.78
CA THR A 27 -3.54 14.25 7.95
C THR A 27 -4.12 15.64 7.90
N LYS A 28 -4.30 16.17 6.71
CA LYS A 28 -4.88 17.52 6.49
C LYS A 28 -6.40 17.45 6.52
N VAL A 29 -7.02 17.96 7.58
CA VAL A 29 -8.49 18.03 7.73
C VAL A 29 -9.09 19.40 7.40
N GLY A 30 -8.26 20.34 6.94
CA GLY A 30 -8.71 21.65 6.47
C GLY A 30 -9.43 22.47 7.55
N ILE A 31 -10.56 23.06 7.16
CA ILE A 31 -11.37 23.92 8.06
C ILE A 31 -11.93 23.19 9.27
N PHE A 32 -11.94 21.85 9.29
CA PHE A 32 -12.46 21.05 10.41
C PHE A 32 -11.39 20.69 11.44
N ASN A 33 -10.19 21.28 11.34
CA ASN A 33 -9.07 20.99 12.24
C ASN A 33 -9.43 21.23 13.73
N TYR A 34 -10.35 22.15 14.03
CA TYR A 34 -10.82 22.41 15.39
C TYR A 34 -11.58 21.23 16.04
N LYS A 35 -12.02 20.25 15.24
CA LYS A 35 -12.65 19.00 15.71
C LYS A 35 -11.65 17.84 15.83
N THR A 36 -10.38 18.06 15.45
CA THR A 36 -9.42 16.97 15.31
C THR A 36 -8.75 16.64 16.63
N ILE A 37 -8.79 15.37 16.99
CA ILE A 37 -7.95 14.76 18.01
C ILE A 37 -6.82 14.06 17.24
N ALA A 38 -5.66 14.71 17.22
CA ALA A 38 -4.51 14.20 16.49
C ALA A 38 -3.71 13.20 17.33
N TYR A 39 -3.17 12.16 16.68
CA TYR A 39 -2.26 11.22 17.30
C TYR A 39 -0.98 11.08 16.46
N ASN A 40 0.13 10.72 17.12
CA ASN A 40 1.39 10.47 16.45
C ASN A 40 1.44 9.03 15.93
N GLY A 41 1.66 8.85 14.63
CA GLY A 41 1.74 7.56 13.98
C GLY A 41 0.74 7.39 12.84
N THR A 42 0.57 6.16 12.39
CA THR A 42 -0.39 5.80 11.33
C THR A 42 -1.52 4.92 11.89
N GLN A 43 -2.67 4.92 11.24
CA GLN A 43 -3.78 4.04 11.58
C GLN A 43 -3.38 2.54 11.50
N LYS A 44 -2.39 2.23 10.66
CA LYS A 44 -1.92 0.86 10.45
C LYS A 44 -1.26 0.26 11.69
N LEU A 45 -0.72 1.09 12.57
CA LEU A 45 -0.16 0.66 13.86
C LEU A 45 -1.22 0.00 14.77
N ALA A 46 -2.51 0.24 14.56
CA ALA A 46 -3.55 -0.44 15.34
C ALA A 46 -3.51 -1.97 15.18
N CYS A 47 -3.07 -2.49 14.03
CA CYS A 47 -3.00 -3.92 13.75
C CYS A 47 -1.60 -4.42 13.37
N LEU A 48 -0.65 -3.53 13.06
CA LEU A 48 0.70 -3.90 12.62
C LEU A 48 1.80 -3.49 13.61
N HIS A 49 1.43 -2.91 14.76
CA HIS A 49 2.40 -2.61 15.82
C HIS A 49 3.07 -3.92 16.32
N PRO A 50 4.38 -3.95 16.59
CA PRO A 50 5.09 -5.15 17.05
C PRO A 50 4.50 -5.84 18.29
N ASN A 51 3.77 -5.10 19.13
CA ASN A 51 3.07 -5.67 20.29
C ASN A 51 1.80 -6.44 19.91
N VAL A 52 1.31 -6.31 18.68
CA VAL A 52 0.04 -6.90 18.21
C VAL A 52 0.29 -7.89 17.06
N PHE A 53 1.22 -7.56 16.19
CA PHE A 53 1.53 -8.35 15.00
C PHE A 53 2.97 -8.86 15.04
N VAL A 54 3.11 -10.18 14.95
CA VAL A 54 4.41 -10.85 14.80
C VAL A 54 4.42 -11.58 13.47
N PRO A 55 5.36 -11.27 12.56
CA PRO A 55 5.50 -11.98 11.30
C PRO A 55 5.72 -13.48 11.52
N ASP A 56 5.02 -14.31 10.75
CA ASP A 56 5.07 -15.77 10.85
C ASP A 56 5.23 -16.40 9.45
N ALA A 57 6.40 -16.97 9.18
CA ALA A 57 6.71 -17.59 7.90
C ALA A 57 5.84 -18.84 7.61
N SER A 58 5.34 -19.52 8.64
CA SER A 58 4.49 -20.71 8.48
C SER A 58 3.14 -20.38 7.83
N ARG A 59 2.72 -19.10 7.90
CA ARG A 59 1.48 -18.59 7.29
C ARG A 59 1.57 -18.37 5.77
N ILE A 60 2.79 -18.42 5.22
CA ILE A 60 3.07 -18.17 3.81
C ILE A 60 3.88 -19.32 3.16
N PRO A 61 3.41 -20.57 3.25
CA PRO A 61 4.19 -21.76 2.89
C PRO A 61 4.62 -21.81 1.42
N GLY A 62 4.00 -21.02 0.54
CA GLY A 62 4.36 -20.94 -0.89
C GLY A 62 5.44 -19.90 -1.21
N VAL A 63 6.03 -19.25 -0.19
CA VAL A 63 7.05 -18.21 -0.35
C VAL A 63 8.30 -18.61 0.42
N ASP A 64 9.45 -18.64 -0.25
CA ASP A 64 10.73 -18.87 0.43
C ASP A 64 11.23 -17.57 1.07
N VAL A 65 11.10 -17.47 2.38
CA VAL A 65 11.50 -16.30 3.18
C VAL A 65 13.01 -16.21 3.45
N ASN A 66 13.79 -17.26 3.12
CA ASN A 66 15.23 -17.26 3.31
C ASN A 66 15.99 -16.56 2.18
N HIS A 67 15.32 -16.29 1.09
CA HIS A 67 15.86 -15.58 -0.06
C HIS A 67 15.12 -14.27 -0.32
N PRO A 68 15.80 -13.23 -0.84
CA PRO A 68 15.16 -11.99 -1.22
C PRO A 68 14.03 -12.21 -2.22
N PHE A 69 12.90 -11.56 -2.04
CA PHE A 69 11.79 -11.56 -2.98
C PHE A 69 11.06 -10.21 -2.99
N SER A 70 10.35 -9.94 -4.06
CA SER A 70 9.58 -8.70 -4.24
C SER A 70 8.10 -8.98 -4.34
N ILE A 71 7.27 -8.11 -3.79
CA ILE A 71 5.81 -8.14 -3.94
C ILE A 71 5.36 -6.94 -4.76
N ILE A 72 4.60 -7.21 -5.83
CA ILE A 72 3.93 -6.18 -6.63
C ILE A 72 2.44 -6.22 -6.33
N ARG A 73 1.86 -5.09 -5.90
CA ARG A 73 0.41 -4.96 -5.70
C ARG A 73 -0.23 -4.20 -6.84
N ILE A 74 -1.28 -4.78 -7.38
CA ILE A 74 -2.07 -4.19 -8.45
C ILE A 74 -3.52 -4.14 -8.01
N VAL A 75 -4.05 -2.93 -7.79
CA VAL A 75 -5.46 -2.72 -7.47
C VAL A 75 -6.30 -2.72 -8.75
N ASN A 76 -5.81 -2.08 -9.80
CA ASN A 76 -6.56 -1.97 -11.04
C ASN A 76 -5.63 -2.06 -12.26
N LEU A 77 -5.53 -3.24 -12.86
CA LEU A 77 -5.03 -3.40 -14.22
C LEU A 77 -6.18 -3.00 -15.15
N ASN A 78 -6.21 -1.75 -15.57
CA ASN A 78 -7.12 -1.35 -16.64
C ASN A 78 -6.62 -1.94 -17.93
N ALA A 79 -7.25 -3.04 -18.34
CA ALA A 79 -7.11 -3.60 -19.65
C ALA A 79 -7.56 -2.55 -20.70
N TYR A 80 -6.67 -2.20 -21.57
CA TYR A 80 -6.80 -1.77 -22.97
C TYR A 80 -7.77 -0.63 -23.38
N HIS A 81 -8.75 -0.18 -22.61
CA HIS A 81 -9.79 0.72 -23.09
C HIS A 81 -9.97 2.05 -22.35
N ASP A 82 -9.18 2.33 -21.29
CA ASP A 82 -9.28 3.62 -20.59
C ASP A 82 -8.01 4.45 -20.83
N VAL A 83 -8.00 5.18 -21.92
CA VAL A 83 -6.92 6.10 -22.35
C VAL A 83 -6.72 7.27 -21.34
N ALA A 84 -7.60 7.41 -20.36
CA ALA A 84 -7.64 8.57 -19.46
C ALA A 84 -7.14 8.31 -18.02
N ARG A 85 -6.85 7.06 -17.62
CA ARG A 85 -6.32 6.77 -16.27
C ARG A 85 -4.97 6.08 -16.35
N LYS A 86 -3.93 6.77 -15.89
CA LYS A 86 -2.54 6.27 -15.82
C LYS A 86 -2.39 5.29 -14.65
N GLY A 87 -2.82 4.05 -14.83
CA GLY A 87 -2.52 2.91 -13.96
C GLY A 87 -1.35 2.09 -14.49
N LEU A 88 -0.94 1.07 -13.75
CA LEU A 88 0.02 0.06 -14.22
C LEU A 88 -0.59 -0.66 -15.44
N ASN A 89 -0.03 -0.41 -16.63
CA ASN A 89 -0.35 -1.20 -17.82
C ASN A 89 0.59 -2.41 -17.93
N SER A 90 0.26 -3.37 -18.80
CA SER A 90 1.05 -4.60 -18.96
C SER A 90 2.49 -4.35 -19.36
N ASP A 91 2.78 -3.30 -20.15
CA ASP A 91 4.16 -2.99 -20.58
C ASP A 91 4.99 -2.47 -19.44
N ILE A 92 4.43 -1.57 -18.63
CA ILE A 92 5.09 -1.06 -17.42
C ILE A 92 5.29 -2.21 -16.42
N LEU A 93 4.27 -3.05 -16.23
CA LEU A 93 4.35 -4.19 -15.33
C LEU A 93 5.46 -5.16 -15.74
N ARG A 94 5.58 -5.51 -17.04
CA ARG A 94 6.69 -6.36 -17.53
C ARG A 94 8.06 -5.75 -17.19
N ARG A 95 8.21 -4.44 -17.39
CA ARG A 95 9.47 -3.74 -17.08
C ARG A 95 9.78 -3.74 -15.59
N ILE A 96 8.77 -3.57 -14.75
CA ILE A 96 8.92 -3.63 -13.28
C ILE A 96 9.33 -5.05 -12.88
N ILE A 97 8.63 -6.08 -13.36
CA ILE A 97 8.95 -7.48 -13.09
C ILE A 97 10.39 -7.77 -13.48
N GLN A 98 10.78 -7.46 -14.72
CA GLN A 98 12.15 -7.69 -15.20
C GLN A 98 13.22 -7.04 -14.31
N LYS A 99 12.94 -5.86 -13.77
CA LYS A 99 13.85 -5.20 -12.83
C LYS A 99 13.82 -5.84 -11.44
N ALA A 100 12.66 -6.19 -10.94
CA ALA A 100 12.53 -6.80 -9.62
C ALA A 100 13.11 -8.24 -9.58
N GLU A 101 13.06 -8.99 -10.69
CA GLU A 101 13.69 -10.32 -10.82
C GLU A 101 15.22 -10.29 -10.64
N THR A 102 15.86 -9.14 -10.80
CA THR A 102 17.30 -9.00 -10.48
C THR A 102 17.59 -9.07 -8.99
N ILE A 103 16.57 -8.88 -8.14
CA ILE A 103 16.66 -8.98 -6.68
C ILE A 103 16.34 -10.43 -6.24
N GLY A 104 15.33 -11.04 -6.86
CA GLY A 104 14.86 -12.38 -6.53
C GLY A 104 13.46 -12.66 -7.11
N PRO A 105 12.81 -13.73 -6.69
CA PRO A 105 11.44 -14.05 -7.12
C PRO A 105 10.48 -12.87 -6.95
N VAL A 106 9.56 -12.74 -7.89
CA VAL A 106 8.54 -11.70 -7.91
C VAL A 106 7.18 -12.34 -7.72
N TYR A 107 6.39 -11.80 -6.80
CA TYR A 107 5.03 -12.21 -6.56
C TYR A 107 4.06 -11.05 -6.81
N ILE A 108 2.91 -11.34 -7.43
CA ILE A 108 1.87 -10.35 -7.70
C ILE A 108 0.65 -10.61 -6.83
N SER A 109 0.27 -9.62 -6.03
CA SER A 109 -1.01 -9.55 -5.33
C SER A 109 -1.97 -8.68 -6.13
N SER A 110 -3.11 -9.23 -6.54
CA SER A 110 -4.12 -8.51 -7.32
C SER A 110 -5.52 -8.80 -6.79
N GLU A 111 -6.40 -7.80 -6.83
CA GLU A 111 -7.83 -7.95 -6.51
C GLU A 111 -8.61 -8.60 -7.66
N LYS A 112 -8.09 -8.49 -8.87
CA LYS A 112 -8.68 -9.07 -10.07
C LYS A 112 -7.85 -10.23 -10.60
N ASP A 113 -8.44 -10.97 -11.52
CA ASP A 113 -7.70 -12.00 -12.23
C ASP A 113 -6.56 -11.36 -13.02
N LEU A 114 -5.40 -12.01 -12.92
CA LEU A 114 -4.22 -11.61 -13.69
C LEU A 114 -4.35 -12.07 -15.14
N PRO A 115 -3.89 -11.25 -16.10
CA PRO A 115 -3.67 -11.71 -17.48
C PRO A 115 -2.86 -12.99 -17.50
N GLU A 116 -3.06 -13.83 -18.53
CA GLU A 116 -2.45 -15.15 -18.65
C GLU A 116 -0.92 -15.11 -18.47
N GLU A 117 -0.27 -14.11 -19.06
CA GLU A 117 1.18 -13.93 -18.99
C GLU A 117 1.72 -13.68 -17.57
N PHE A 118 0.88 -13.20 -16.63
CA PHE A 118 1.28 -12.89 -15.26
C PHE A 118 0.77 -13.89 -14.22
N LYS A 119 0.00 -14.89 -14.61
CA LYS A 119 -0.58 -15.85 -13.66
C LYS A 119 0.46 -16.60 -12.84
N ASN A 120 1.61 -16.91 -13.44
CA ASN A 120 2.71 -17.61 -12.76
C ASN A 120 3.36 -16.76 -11.64
N TYR A 121 3.16 -15.45 -11.65
CA TYR A 121 3.64 -14.55 -10.60
C TYR A 121 2.65 -14.41 -9.45
N ARG A 122 1.47 -15.03 -9.51
CA ARG A 122 0.46 -14.86 -8.46
C ARG A 122 1.01 -15.24 -7.10
N LEU A 123 0.88 -14.32 -6.13
CA LEU A 123 1.27 -14.57 -4.75
C LEU A 123 0.43 -15.73 -4.17
N PRO A 124 1.05 -16.86 -3.78
CA PRO A 124 0.33 -18.06 -3.30
C PRO A 124 0.00 -17.94 -1.79
N VAL A 125 -0.56 -16.80 -1.38
CA VAL A 125 -0.84 -16.49 0.03
C VAL A 125 -2.29 -16.05 0.18
N ALA A 126 -2.95 -16.48 1.24
CA ALA A 126 -4.30 -16.02 1.54
C ALA A 126 -4.33 -14.51 1.83
N VAL A 127 -5.44 -13.85 1.51
CA VAL A 127 -5.58 -12.40 1.73
C VAL A 127 -5.37 -12.03 3.20
N SER A 128 -5.82 -12.88 4.13
CA SER A 128 -5.63 -12.71 5.58
C SER A 128 -4.16 -12.73 6.01
N ASP A 129 -3.28 -13.32 5.21
CA ASP A 129 -1.88 -13.57 5.56
C ASP A 129 -0.92 -12.65 4.80
N ILE A 130 -1.45 -11.69 4.06
CA ILE A 130 -0.67 -10.77 3.21
C ILE A 130 0.37 -9.97 4.02
N HIS A 131 0.05 -9.59 5.26
CA HIS A 131 0.97 -8.84 6.11
C HIS A 131 2.19 -9.65 6.52
N HIS A 132 2.04 -10.98 6.68
CA HIS A 132 3.19 -11.88 6.90
C HIS A 132 4.10 -11.88 5.67
N ALA A 133 3.54 -11.97 4.47
CA ALA A 133 4.35 -11.90 3.24
C ALA A 133 5.04 -10.54 3.07
N LEU A 134 4.33 -9.43 3.36
CA LEU A 134 4.91 -8.08 3.32
C LEU A 134 6.09 -7.94 4.28
N ALA A 135 5.97 -8.45 5.51
CA ALA A 135 7.02 -8.32 6.52
C ALA A 135 8.31 -9.06 6.16
N PHE A 136 8.26 -10.10 5.33
CA PHE A 136 9.44 -10.84 4.86
C PHE A 136 9.93 -10.37 3.48
N ALA A 137 9.16 -9.55 2.77
CA ALA A 137 9.55 -9.08 1.45
C ALA A 137 10.74 -8.11 1.51
N THR A 138 11.61 -8.19 0.52
CA THR A 138 12.75 -7.26 0.36
C THR A 138 12.30 -5.93 -0.24
N LEU A 139 11.25 -5.97 -1.07
CA LEU A 139 10.72 -4.79 -1.76
C LEU A 139 9.23 -4.95 -2.03
N PHE A 140 8.48 -3.91 -1.73
CA PHE A 140 7.09 -3.75 -2.16
C PHE A 140 7.00 -2.70 -3.28
N ILE A 141 6.24 -3.00 -4.33
CA ILE A 141 5.94 -2.05 -5.41
C ILE A 141 4.42 -2.08 -5.64
N GLY A 142 3.74 -0.95 -5.62
CA GLY A 142 2.29 -1.00 -5.87
C GLY A 142 1.60 0.34 -6.06
N ASP A 143 0.36 0.24 -6.51
CA ASP A 143 -0.57 1.36 -6.69
C ASP A 143 -1.49 1.55 -5.47
N SER A 144 -1.48 0.61 -4.52
CA SER A 144 -2.27 0.66 -3.28
C SER A 144 -1.64 1.58 -2.25
N GLN A 145 -2.37 2.62 -1.83
CA GLN A 145 -1.93 3.50 -0.75
C GLN A 145 -1.82 2.77 0.59
N SER A 146 -2.85 2.01 0.95
CA SER A 146 -2.89 1.28 2.22
C SER A 146 -1.73 0.32 2.35
N MET A 147 -1.49 -0.52 1.35
CA MET A 147 -0.39 -1.50 1.40
C MET A 147 0.99 -0.85 1.35
N THR A 148 1.14 0.33 0.72
CA THR A 148 2.40 1.09 0.78
C THR A 148 2.71 1.50 2.22
N VAL A 149 1.70 2.06 2.94
CA VAL A 149 1.86 2.42 4.36
C VAL A 149 2.09 1.17 5.22
N GLU A 150 1.36 0.09 4.98
CA GLU A 150 1.50 -1.19 5.70
C GLU A 150 2.91 -1.77 5.53
N SER A 151 3.45 -1.76 4.31
CA SER A 151 4.81 -2.20 4.02
C SER A 151 5.84 -1.37 4.79
N ALA A 152 5.73 -0.04 4.74
CA ALA A 152 6.64 0.86 5.46
C ALA A 152 6.58 0.64 6.98
N VAL A 153 5.38 0.46 7.54
CA VAL A 153 5.20 0.15 8.98
C VAL A 153 5.83 -1.18 9.37
N LEU A 154 5.81 -2.17 8.47
CA LEU A 154 6.44 -3.47 8.67
C LEU A 154 7.96 -3.44 8.44
N GLY A 155 8.53 -2.31 8.03
CA GLY A 155 9.96 -2.15 7.73
C GLY A 155 10.37 -2.62 6.33
N THR A 156 9.42 -2.88 5.45
CA THR A 156 9.69 -3.27 4.07
C THR A 156 9.76 -2.04 3.18
N PRO A 157 10.86 -1.78 2.46
CA PRO A 157 10.96 -0.71 1.48
C PRO A 157 9.81 -0.75 0.48
N ALA A 158 9.17 0.40 0.26
CA ALA A 158 7.96 0.47 -0.54
C ALA A 158 8.04 1.55 -1.62
N LEU A 159 7.83 1.15 -2.87
CA LEU A 159 7.73 2.05 -4.01
C LEU A 159 6.27 2.21 -4.44
N LYS A 160 5.72 3.39 -4.24
CA LYS A 160 4.36 3.70 -4.69
C LYS A 160 4.36 4.15 -6.16
N PHE A 161 3.51 3.53 -6.94
CA PHE A 161 3.39 3.77 -8.37
C PHE A 161 1.96 4.16 -8.77
N ASN A 162 1.61 5.44 -8.62
CA ASN A 162 0.35 6.00 -9.13
C ASN A 162 0.43 7.54 -9.22
N ASP A 163 -0.63 8.18 -9.74
CA ASP A 163 -0.73 9.65 -9.90
C ASP A 163 -0.79 10.43 -8.57
N PHE A 164 -0.93 9.75 -7.44
CA PHE A 164 -0.96 10.33 -6.10
C PHE A 164 0.41 10.26 -5.38
N ALA A 165 1.44 9.73 -6.03
CA ALA A 165 2.79 9.74 -5.46
C ALA A 165 3.22 11.19 -5.16
N GLY A 166 3.79 11.41 -3.97
CA GLY A 166 4.21 12.73 -3.50
C GLY A 166 3.08 13.69 -3.07
N LYS A 167 1.80 13.26 -3.12
CA LYS A 167 0.65 14.14 -2.81
C LYS A 167 -0.05 13.82 -1.49
N ILE A 168 0.22 12.68 -0.89
CA ILE A 168 -0.47 12.19 0.31
C ILE A 168 0.41 12.44 1.53
N SER A 169 -0.12 13.18 2.50
CA SER A 169 0.65 13.67 3.64
C SER A 169 1.31 12.56 4.45
N ILE A 170 0.61 11.45 4.71
CA ILE A 170 1.16 10.33 5.47
C ILE A 170 2.31 9.63 4.75
N LEU A 171 2.23 9.49 3.42
CA LEU A 171 3.30 8.89 2.62
C LEU A 171 4.52 9.80 2.54
N ASN A 172 4.30 11.11 2.38
CA ASN A 172 5.37 12.09 2.40
C ASN A 172 6.09 12.13 3.75
N MET A 173 5.34 11.98 4.85
CA MET A 173 5.93 11.87 6.19
C MET A 173 6.80 10.62 6.31
N LEU A 174 6.31 9.47 5.86
CA LEU A 174 7.08 8.23 5.88
C LEU A 174 8.36 8.35 5.05
N GLU A 175 8.26 8.87 3.83
CA GLU A 175 9.42 9.09 2.94
C GLU A 175 10.44 10.06 3.56
N ASN A 176 10.00 11.20 4.11
CA ASN A 176 10.91 12.21 4.64
C ASN A 176 11.58 11.81 5.95
N ASN A 177 10.93 11.00 6.78
CA ASN A 177 11.43 10.66 8.11
C ASN A 177 12.12 9.30 8.18
N TYR A 178 11.80 8.40 7.25
CA TYR A 178 12.28 7.01 7.31
C TYR A 178 12.93 6.51 6.02
N GLY A 179 12.84 7.25 4.92
CA GLY A 179 13.49 6.96 3.63
C GLY A 179 12.59 6.29 2.62
#